data_67132a619b678e2f5278e3b70bc1efc8
#
_entry.id   67132a619b678e2f5278e3b70bc1efc8
#
_cell.length_a   1.000
_cell.length_b   1.000
_cell.length_c   1.000
_cell.angle_alpha   90.00
_cell.angle_beta   90.00
_cell.angle_gamma   90.00
#
_symmetry.space_group_name_H-M   'P 1'
#
loop_
_entity.id
_entity.type
_entity.pdbx_description
1 polymer ?
#
loop_
_entity_poly.entity_id
_entity_poly.type
_entity_poly.pdbx_seq_one_letter_code
_entity_poly.pdbx_strand_id
1 'polypeptide(L)'
;MVKKMLARLSDRLSKGSIRSTMFASFTISAILAIVLTGVTLYVRFSVQLDATIEEENQILVNQVSQSLSTYLRDIIRLSDSISYNVVKNTDLDKTAVDEELRLLYNTYSDYIEDIVLFDERGNVLATAPPVKLREGVDVTAQDWFRRAMARTENIHFGRPTVENLFENASYNYKWVISLSCAVELTHGKDTQLGVLLIDLNYQALS
;
A
#
# COMPACT_ATOMS: atom_id res chain seq x y z
N MET A 1 6.56 45.21 -35.39
CA MET A 1 5.99 44.46 -36.52
C MET A 1 4.48 44.67 -36.64
N VAL A 2 3.71 44.56 -35.57
CA VAL A 2 2.23 44.66 -35.50
C VAL A 2 1.71 46.04 -35.99
N LYS A 3 2.33 47.17 -35.59
CA LYS A 3 1.90 48.53 -36.01
C LYS A 3 1.96 48.75 -37.53
N LYS A 4 2.96 48.20 -38.23
CA LYS A 4 3.07 48.30 -39.70
C LYS A 4 2.04 47.42 -40.41
N MET A 5 1.63 46.33 -39.80
CA MET A 5 0.62 45.42 -40.35
C MET A 5 -0.78 46.03 -40.20
N LEU A 6 -1.08 46.64 -39.04
CA LEU A 6 -2.33 47.36 -38.77
C LEU A 6 -2.50 48.59 -39.69
N ALA A 7 -1.43 49.36 -39.94
CA ALA A 7 -1.48 50.51 -40.85
C ALA A 7 -1.75 50.11 -42.34
N ARG A 8 -1.20 48.96 -42.77
CA ARG A 8 -1.47 48.43 -44.12
C ARG A 8 -2.88 47.84 -44.27
N LEU A 9 -3.45 47.30 -43.22
CA LEU A 9 -4.83 46.83 -43.16
C LEU A 9 -5.81 48.01 -43.19
N SER A 10 -5.55 49.07 -42.43
CA SER A 10 -6.34 50.28 -42.40
C SER A 10 -6.38 50.99 -43.77
N ASP A 11 -5.25 51.04 -44.47
CA ASP A 11 -5.14 51.69 -45.82
C ASP A 11 -5.86 50.88 -46.92
N ARG A 12 -5.89 49.55 -46.79
CA ARG A 12 -6.67 48.67 -47.68
C ARG A 12 -8.19 48.73 -47.41
N LEU A 13 -8.58 48.90 -46.17
CA LEU A 13 -9.99 49.03 -45.79
C LEU A 13 -10.58 50.37 -46.20
N SER A 14 -9.77 51.45 -46.26
CA SER A 14 -10.20 52.78 -46.66
C SER A 14 -10.46 52.95 -48.18
N LYS A 15 -9.92 52.04 -48.99
CA LYS A 15 -10.10 52.03 -50.48
C LYS A 15 -11.15 51.05 -50.98
N GLY A 16 -11.78 50.29 -50.07
CA GLY A 16 -12.80 49.29 -50.40
C GLY A 16 -14.22 49.88 -50.46
N SER A 17 -15.07 49.26 -51.25
CA SER A 17 -16.53 49.55 -51.24
C SER A 17 -17.05 49.41 -49.79
N ILE A 18 -17.99 50.29 -49.39
CA ILE A 18 -18.64 50.28 -48.06
C ILE A 18 -19.09 48.86 -47.64
N ARG A 19 -19.56 48.10 -48.60
CA ARG A 19 -19.96 46.69 -48.38
C ARG A 19 -18.80 45.77 -47.95
N SER A 20 -17.61 45.95 -48.55
CA SER A 20 -16.42 45.18 -48.20
C SER A 20 -15.90 45.54 -46.79
N THR A 21 -15.97 46.79 -46.41
CA THR A 21 -15.52 47.29 -45.12
C THR A 21 -16.46 46.79 -44.00
N MET A 22 -17.79 46.79 -44.20
CA MET A 22 -18.74 46.22 -43.27
C MET A 22 -18.53 44.72 -43.09
N PHE A 23 -18.37 43.98 -44.19
CA PHE A 23 -18.14 42.53 -44.10
C PHE A 23 -16.83 42.21 -43.37
N ALA A 24 -15.74 42.90 -43.65
CA ALA A 24 -14.47 42.69 -42.96
C ALA A 24 -14.56 43.02 -41.46
N SER A 25 -15.22 44.11 -41.10
CA SER A 25 -15.44 44.49 -39.69
C SER A 25 -16.23 43.41 -38.91
N PHE A 26 -17.32 42.92 -39.51
CA PHE A 26 -18.12 41.87 -38.89
C PHE A 26 -17.34 40.57 -38.73
N THR A 27 -16.59 40.15 -39.75
CA THR A 27 -15.76 38.95 -39.71
C THR A 27 -14.66 39.03 -38.63
N ILE A 28 -13.99 40.19 -38.56
CA ILE A 28 -12.94 40.40 -37.53
C ILE A 28 -13.55 40.36 -36.12
N SER A 29 -14.71 41.02 -35.95
CA SER A 29 -15.41 40.99 -34.65
C SER A 29 -15.83 39.59 -34.25
N ALA A 30 -16.35 38.78 -35.19
CA ALA A 30 -16.73 37.39 -34.93
C ALA A 30 -15.53 36.53 -34.57
N ILE A 31 -14.41 36.66 -35.30
CA ILE A 31 -13.18 35.92 -34.99
C ILE A 31 -12.65 36.31 -33.63
N LEU A 32 -12.66 37.60 -33.29
CA LEU A 32 -12.19 38.09 -32.00
C LEU A 32 -13.05 37.55 -30.84
N ALA A 33 -14.36 37.50 -31.02
CA ALA A 33 -15.28 36.94 -30.05
C ALA A 33 -15.02 35.41 -29.81
N ILE A 34 -14.79 34.65 -30.90
CA ILE A 34 -14.51 33.23 -30.83
C ILE A 34 -13.17 32.98 -30.10
N VAL A 35 -12.14 33.73 -30.43
CA VAL A 35 -10.82 33.60 -29.79
C VAL A 35 -10.92 33.93 -28.29
N LEU A 36 -11.60 35.01 -27.95
CA LEU A 36 -11.78 35.45 -26.56
C LEU A 36 -12.55 34.41 -25.73
N THR A 37 -13.60 33.85 -26.30
CA THR A 37 -14.38 32.77 -25.65
C THR A 37 -13.53 31.52 -25.51
N GLY A 38 -12.81 31.11 -26.53
CA GLY A 38 -11.92 29.94 -26.51
C GLY A 38 -10.82 30.04 -25.44
N VAL A 39 -10.16 31.21 -25.39
CA VAL A 39 -9.13 31.44 -24.34
C VAL A 39 -9.72 31.42 -22.95
N THR A 40 -10.90 32.04 -22.74
CA THR A 40 -11.56 32.09 -21.45
C THR A 40 -11.96 30.68 -20.99
N LEU A 41 -12.54 29.87 -21.90
CA LEU A 41 -12.90 28.48 -21.61
C LEU A 41 -11.68 27.64 -21.32
N TYR A 42 -10.61 27.78 -22.09
CA TYR A 42 -9.36 27.04 -21.89
C TYR A 42 -8.77 27.31 -20.48
N VAL A 43 -8.65 28.59 -20.12
CA VAL A 43 -8.09 28.97 -18.81
C VAL A 43 -8.97 28.45 -17.67
N ARG A 44 -10.29 28.60 -17.76
CA ARG A 44 -11.21 28.08 -16.74
C ARG A 44 -11.14 26.57 -16.62
N PHE A 45 -11.13 25.87 -17.76
CA PHE A 45 -11.07 24.42 -17.78
C PHE A 45 -9.75 23.88 -17.20
N SER A 46 -8.62 24.51 -17.56
CA SER A 46 -7.31 24.12 -17.03
C SER A 46 -7.23 24.29 -15.52
N VAL A 47 -7.67 25.43 -14.98
CA VAL A 47 -7.65 25.68 -13.53
C VAL A 47 -8.59 24.73 -12.79
N GLN A 48 -9.75 24.44 -13.35
CA GLN A 48 -10.72 23.54 -12.73
C GLN A 48 -10.25 22.08 -12.76
N LEU A 49 -9.58 21.68 -13.85
CA LEU A 49 -9.02 20.34 -13.97
C LEU A 49 -7.90 20.10 -12.95
N ASP A 50 -6.97 21.05 -12.82
CA ASP A 50 -5.87 20.96 -11.85
C ASP A 50 -6.40 20.86 -10.42
N ALA A 51 -7.39 21.68 -10.05
CA ALA A 51 -8.00 21.63 -8.73
C ALA A 51 -8.72 20.30 -8.45
N THR A 52 -9.45 19.76 -9.43
CA THR A 52 -10.16 18.49 -9.29
C THR A 52 -9.18 17.32 -9.14
N ILE A 53 -8.11 17.30 -9.94
CA ILE A 53 -7.08 16.25 -9.84
C ILE A 53 -6.39 16.27 -8.47
N GLU A 54 -6.08 17.45 -7.96
CA GLU A 54 -5.44 17.58 -6.64
C GLU A 54 -6.37 17.12 -5.52
N GLU A 55 -7.64 17.47 -5.56
CA GLU A 55 -8.66 17.04 -4.61
C GLU A 55 -8.88 15.52 -4.65
N GLU A 56 -9.04 14.94 -5.85
CA GLU A 56 -9.20 13.49 -6.02
C GLU A 56 -7.97 12.72 -5.53
N ASN A 57 -6.76 13.21 -5.82
CA ASN A 57 -5.54 12.59 -5.33
C ASN A 57 -5.44 12.64 -3.80
N GLN A 58 -5.81 13.75 -3.15
CA GLN A 58 -5.83 13.85 -1.70
C GLN A 58 -6.85 12.91 -1.06
N ILE A 59 -8.04 12.79 -1.65
CA ILE A 59 -9.07 11.85 -1.18
C ILE A 59 -8.54 10.42 -1.28
N LEU A 60 -7.93 10.06 -2.41
CA LEU A 60 -7.36 8.73 -2.64
C LEU A 60 -6.24 8.41 -1.62
N VAL A 61 -5.30 9.33 -1.43
CA VAL A 61 -4.20 9.17 -0.46
C VAL A 61 -4.74 9.01 0.96
N ASN A 62 -5.74 9.79 1.35
CA ASN A 62 -6.37 9.69 2.66
C ASN A 62 -7.10 8.35 2.83
N GLN A 63 -7.82 7.89 1.81
CA GLN A 63 -8.52 6.61 1.82
C GLN A 63 -7.54 5.43 1.94
N VAL A 64 -6.47 5.44 1.17
CA VAL A 64 -5.41 4.42 1.24
C VAL A 64 -4.74 4.44 2.61
N SER A 65 -4.41 5.63 3.14
CA SER A 65 -3.80 5.78 4.46
C SER A 65 -4.71 5.26 5.59
N GLN A 66 -6.01 5.54 5.52
CA GLN A 66 -6.98 5.02 6.49
C GLN A 66 -7.14 3.51 6.39
N SER A 67 -7.23 2.97 5.18
CA SER A 67 -7.32 1.53 4.95
C SER A 67 -6.08 0.81 5.48
N LEU A 68 -4.89 1.33 5.17
CA LEU A 68 -3.64 0.78 5.67
C LEU A 68 -3.54 0.86 7.20
N SER A 69 -3.92 1.99 7.80
CA SER A 69 -3.90 2.17 9.25
C SER A 69 -4.85 1.21 9.97
N THR A 70 -6.05 0.99 9.41
CA THR A 70 -7.01 0.04 9.94
C THR A 70 -6.47 -1.38 9.84
N TYR A 71 -5.92 -1.73 8.70
CA TYR A 71 -5.32 -3.02 8.43
C TYR A 71 -4.16 -3.35 9.37
N LEU A 72 -3.20 -2.42 9.53
CA LEU A 72 -2.09 -2.60 10.46
C LEU A 72 -2.57 -2.76 11.91
N ARG A 73 -3.61 -2.03 12.29
CA ARG A 73 -4.20 -2.14 13.64
C ARG A 73 -4.85 -3.50 13.86
N ASP A 74 -5.52 -4.04 12.85
CA ASP A 74 -6.15 -5.36 12.95
C ASP A 74 -5.09 -6.47 13.05
N ILE A 75 -3.98 -6.35 12.34
CA ILE A 75 -2.85 -7.27 12.44
C ILE A 75 -2.16 -7.19 13.82
N ILE A 76 -1.98 -5.99 14.36
CA ILE A 76 -1.45 -5.82 15.72
C ILE A 76 -2.37 -6.52 16.74
N ARG A 77 -3.68 -6.31 16.64
CA ARG A 77 -4.67 -6.98 17.49
C ARG A 77 -4.63 -8.50 17.32
N LEU A 78 -4.43 -8.97 16.10
CA LEU A 78 -4.27 -10.39 15.83
C LEU A 78 -3.03 -10.94 16.51
N SER A 79 -1.88 -10.29 16.38
CA SER A 79 -0.65 -10.65 17.08
C SER A 79 -0.81 -10.68 18.60
N ASP A 80 -1.48 -9.67 19.16
CA ASP A 80 -1.79 -9.61 20.59
C ASP A 80 -2.75 -10.75 21.01
N SER A 81 -3.74 -11.07 20.19
CA SER A 81 -4.69 -12.17 20.43
C SER A 81 -3.98 -13.52 20.43
N ILE A 82 -3.08 -13.76 19.46
CA ILE A 82 -2.27 -14.97 19.40
C ILE A 82 -1.38 -15.06 20.64
N SER A 83 -0.68 -13.99 20.99
CA SER A 83 0.20 -13.98 22.16
C SER A 83 -0.54 -14.24 23.47
N TYR A 84 -1.72 -13.68 23.62
CA TYR A 84 -2.47 -13.79 24.87
C TYR A 84 -3.30 -15.08 24.98
N ASN A 85 -4.05 -15.42 23.94
CA ASN A 85 -5.00 -16.55 24.00
C ASN A 85 -4.35 -17.89 23.69
N VAL A 86 -3.43 -17.93 22.73
CA VAL A 86 -2.84 -19.18 22.25
C VAL A 86 -1.62 -19.57 23.06
N VAL A 87 -0.75 -18.61 23.33
CA VAL A 87 0.56 -18.91 23.90
C VAL A 87 0.54 -18.88 25.42
N LYS A 88 -0.23 -17.99 26.02
CA LYS A 88 -0.24 -17.80 27.47
C LYS A 88 -1.28 -18.67 28.22
N ASN A 89 -2.39 -19.01 27.57
CA ASN A 89 -3.47 -19.78 28.21
C ASN A 89 -3.51 -21.27 27.84
N THR A 90 -2.77 -21.66 26.80
CA THR A 90 -2.77 -23.07 26.38
C THR A 90 -1.46 -23.69 26.85
N ASP A 91 -1.52 -24.57 27.81
CA ASP A 91 -0.44 -25.52 28.11
C ASP A 91 -0.11 -26.15 26.76
N LEU A 92 1.07 -25.89 26.18
CA LEU A 92 1.45 -26.14 24.77
C LEU A 92 1.02 -27.53 24.25
N ASP A 93 -0.28 -27.75 24.17
CA ASP A 93 -0.82 -28.81 23.34
C ASP A 93 -0.69 -28.35 21.88
N LYS A 94 0.31 -28.89 21.19
CA LYS A 94 0.61 -28.57 19.79
C LYS A 94 -0.65 -28.58 18.95
N THR A 95 -1.57 -29.48 19.18
CA THR A 95 -2.82 -29.64 18.43
C THR A 95 -3.73 -28.41 18.59
N ALA A 96 -3.83 -27.90 19.82
CA ALA A 96 -4.66 -26.72 20.11
C ALA A 96 -4.06 -25.44 19.52
N VAL A 97 -2.74 -25.29 19.55
CA VAL A 97 -2.04 -24.15 18.95
C VAL A 97 -2.17 -24.17 17.42
N ASP A 98 -1.97 -25.32 16.78
CA ASP A 98 -2.12 -25.48 15.33
C ASP A 98 -3.57 -25.16 14.88
N GLU A 99 -4.57 -25.56 15.67
CA GLU A 99 -5.97 -25.33 15.36
C GLU A 99 -6.35 -23.85 15.45
N GLU A 100 -5.86 -23.16 16.47
CA GLU A 100 -6.08 -21.72 16.64
C GLU A 100 -5.37 -20.91 15.57
N LEU A 101 -4.10 -21.20 15.25
CA LEU A 101 -3.39 -20.53 14.15
C LEU A 101 -4.11 -20.76 12.82
N ARG A 102 -4.64 -21.96 12.58
CA ARG A 102 -5.41 -22.26 11.38
C ARG A 102 -6.71 -21.48 11.31
N LEU A 103 -7.42 -21.30 12.42
CA LEU A 103 -8.64 -20.51 12.49
C LEU A 103 -8.36 -19.05 12.16
N LEU A 104 -7.29 -18.49 12.74
CA LEU A 104 -6.86 -17.13 12.49
C LEU A 104 -6.41 -16.94 11.04
N TYR A 105 -5.61 -17.87 10.52
CA TYR A 105 -5.20 -17.83 9.11
C TYR A 105 -6.42 -17.87 8.18
N ASN A 106 -7.38 -18.75 8.39
CA ASN A 106 -8.58 -18.84 7.57
C ASN A 106 -9.43 -17.55 7.61
N THR A 107 -9.43 -16.86 8.75
CA THR A 107 -10.17 -15.61 8.92
C THR A 107 -9.53 -14.45 8.14
N TYR A 108 -8.20 -14.46 7.99
CA TYR A 108 -7.43 -13.39 7.41
C TYR A 108 -6.62 -13.81 6.17
N SER A 109 -6.98 -14.92 5.54
CA SER A 109 -6.25 -15.53 4.41
C SER A 109 -6.08 -14.65 3.19
N ASP A 110 -6.95 -13.64 3.02
CA ASP A 110 -6.81 -12.66 1.93
C ASP A 110 -5.58 -11.75 2.10
N TYR A 111 -5.10 -11.61 3.32
CA TYR A 111 -4.06 -10.65 3.71
C TYR A 111 -2.82 -11.31 4.27
N ILE A 112 -2.95 -12.50 4.86
CA ILE A 112 -1.86 -13.23 5.51
C ILE A 112 -1.41 -14.37 4.61
N GLU A 113 -0.12 -14.43 4.33
CA GLU A 113 0.48 -15.52 3.57
C GLU A 113 0.74 -16.73 4.45
N ASP A 114 1.31 -16.49 5.63
CA ASP A 114 1.52 -17.51 6.66
C ASP A 114 1.67 -16.91 8.06
N ILE A 115 1.46 -17.76 9.07
CA ILE A 115 1.69 -17.51 10.49
C ILE A 115 2.54 -18.64 11.00
N VAL A 116 3.70 -18.33 11.57
CA VAL A 116 4.63 -19.33 12.09
C VAL A 116 5.09 -18.99 13.51
N LEU A 117 5.03 -19.95 14.38
CA LEU A 117 5.53 -19.87 15.75
C LEU A 117 6.83 -20.65 15.86
N PHE A 118 7.88 -19.98 16.32
CA PHE A 118 9.20 -20.56 16.54
C PHE A 118 9.55 -20.64 18.02
N ASP A 119 10.34 -21.63 18.38
CA ASP A 119 11.01 -21.69 19.68
C ASP A 119 12.25 -20.76 19.71
N GLU A 120 12.89 -20.64 20.88
CA GLU A 120 14.13 -19.87 21.07
C GLU A 120 15.30 -20.31 20.18
N ARG A 121 15.24 -21.53 19.65
CA ARG A 121 16.27 -22.14 18.79
C ARG A 121 15.95 -21.99 17.29
N GLY A 122 14.81 -21.38 16.96
CA GLY A 122 14.35 -21.22 15.59
C GLY A 122 13.68 -22.47 15.00
N ASN A 123 13.30 -23.46 15.82
CA ASN A 123 12.52 -24.59 15.35
C ASN A 123 11.05 -24.18 15.23
N VAL A 124 10.39 -24.65 14.18
CA VAL A 124 8.94 -24.44 13.98
C VAL A 124 8.15 -25.26 15.00
N LEU A 125 7.37 -24.58 15.84
CA LEU A 125 6.45 -25.20 16.80
C LEU A 125 5.07 -25.41 16.19
N ALA A 126 4.53 -24.39 15.53
CA ALA A 126 3.22 -24.39 14.91
C ALA A 126 3.22 -23.49 13.66
N THR A 127 2.34 -23.78 12.70
CA THR A 127 2.27 -23.02 11.45
C THR A 127 0.88 -23.13 10.81
N ALA A 128 0.44 -22.01 10.19
CA ALA A 128 -0.77 -21.96 9.38
C ALA A 128 -0.55 -21.04 8.16
N PRO A 129 -0.70 -21.53 6.90
CA PRO A 129 -0.90 -22.94 6.53
C PRO A 129 0.33 -23.79 6.87
N PRO A 130 0.25 -25.12 6.75
CA PRO A 130 1.42 -25.96 6.94
C PRO A 130 2.53 -25.59 5.94
N VAL A 131 3.64 -25.05 6.42
CA VAL A 131 4.82 -24.70 5.64
C VAL A 131 6.05 -25.43 6.17
N LYS A 132 7.04 -25.62 5.35
CA LYS A 132 8.29 -26.26 5.70
C LYS A 132 9.46 -25.30 5.42
N LEU A 133 10.36 -25.15 6.37
CA LEU A 133 11.58 -24.37 6.19
C LEU A 133 12.43 -24.96 5.06
N ARG A 134 13.02 -24.09 4.25
CA ARG A 134 14.01 -24.49 3.23
C ARG A 134 15.24 -25.06 3.89
N GLU A 135 15.84 -26.02 3.23
CA GLU A 135 17.12 -26.58 3.68
C GLU A 135 18.21 -25.49 3.77
N GLY A 136 18.93 -25.47 4.88
CA GLY A 136 20.04 -24.55 5.09
C GLY A 136 19.65 -23.14 5.56
N VAL A 137 18.36 -22.86 5.79
CA VAL A 137 17.94 -21.59 6.39
C VAL A 137 18.20 -21.61 7.90
N ASP A 138 18.99 -20.66 8.36
CA ASP A 138 19.17 -20.38 9.78
C ASP A 138 18.23 -19.26 10.19
N VAL A 139 17.12 -19.62 10.86
CA VAL A 139 16.12 -18.69 11.36
C VAL A 139 16.70 -17.77 12.42
N THR A 140 17.60 -18.28 13.28
CA THR A 140 18.19 -17.49 14.36
C THR A 140 19.15 -16.40 13.88
N ALA A 141 19.69 -16.55 12.68
CA ALA A 141 20.50 -15.54 12.03
C ALA A 141 19.69 -14.41 11.38
N GLN A 142 18.39 -14.57 11.23
CA GLN A 142 17.51 -13.56 10.64
C GLN A 142 17.40 -12.33 11.53
N ASP A 143 17.39 -11.15 10.92
CA ASP A 143 17.34 -9.88 11.67
C ASP A 143 16.03 -9.72 12.46
N TRP A 144 14.89 -10.08 11.85
CA TRP A 144 13.60 -10.06 12.50
C TRP A 144 13.52 -10.99 13.73
N PHE A 145 14.13 -12.18 13.66
CA PHE A 145 14.17 -13.12 14.77
C PHE A 145 15.01 -12.57 15.94
N ARG A 146 16.19 -12.06 15.64
CA ARG A 146 17.08 -11.46 16.67
C ARG A 146 16.45 -10.25 17.34
N ARG A 147 15.77 -9.39 16.57
CA ARG A 147 15.09 -8.22 17.11
C ARG A 147 13.92 -8.61 18.01
N ALA A 148 13.11 -9.59 17.60
CA ALA A 148 12.04 -10.11 18.42
C ALA A 148 12.58 -10.71 19.74
N MET A 149 13.60 -11.57 19.67
CA MET A 149 14.23 -12.19 20.87
C MET A 149 14.88 -11.16 21.80
N ALA A 150 15.47 -10.10 21.25
CA ALA A 150 16.03 -9.00 22.04
C ALA A 150 14.96 -8.10 22.66
N ARG A 151 13.68 -8.29 22.31
CA ARG A 151 12.57 -7.42 22.73
C ARG A 151 12.85 -5.92 22.49
N THR A 152 13.55 -5.61 21.41
CA THR A 152 13.92 -4.24 21.06
C THR A 152 12.65 -3.41 20.78
N GLU A 153 11.67 -4.05 20.20
CA GLU A 153 10.35 -3.50 19.88
C GLU A 153 9.29 -4.55 20.26
N ASN A 154 8.09 -4.09 20.65
CA ASN A 154 7.00 -5.03 20.96
C ASN A 154 6.61 -5.82 19.71
N ILE A 155 6.57 -5.15 18.57
CA ILE A 155 6.27 -5.71 17.27
C ILE A 155 7.23 -5.08 16.27
N HIS A 156 7.93 -5.89 15.50
CA HIS A 156 8.82 -5.44 14.44
C HIS A 156 8.18 -5.69 13.07
N PHE A 157 8.13 -4.63 12.25
CA PHE A 157 7.72 -4.71 10.85
C PHE A 157 8.95 -4.74 9.95
N GLY A 158 9.08 -5.80 9.17
CA GLY A 158 10.11 -5.93 8.14
C GLY A 158 9.84 -5.02 6.95
N ARG A 159 10.85 -4.88 6.08
CA ARG A 159 10.65 -4.26 4.76
C ARG A 159 10.01 -5.27 3.81
N PRO A 160 9.29 -4.80 2.77
CA PRO A 160 8.83 -5.72 1.74
C PRO A 160 9.99 -6.52 1.15
N THR A 161 9.90 -7.83 1.21
CA THR A 161 10.90 -8.77 0.69
C THR A 161 10.22 -9.91 -0.04
N VAL A 162 10.97 -10.60 -0.87
CA VAL A 162 10.50 -11.86 -1.44
C VAL A 162 10.59 -12.93 -0.37
N GLU A 163 9.49 -13.64 -0.13
CA GLU A 163 9.46 -14.78 0.78
C GLU A 163 10.50 -15.82 0.35
N ASN A 164 11.41 -16.18 1.24
CA ASN A 164 12.52 -17.08 0.99
C ASN A 164 12.81 -18.06 2.13
N LEU A 165 12.02 -18.03 3.18
CA LEU A 165 12.20 -18.89 4.36
C LEU A 165 11.61 -20.29 4.13
N PHE A 166 10.49 -20.37 3.42
CA PHE A 166 9.73 -21.61 3.29
C PHE A 166 9.84 -22.23 1.90
N GLU A 167 9.66 -23.56 1.86
CA GLU A 167 9.55 -24.29 0.60
C GLU A 167 8.23 -23.87 -0.09
N ASN A 168 8.34 -23.25 -1.26
CA ASN A 168 7.17 -22.84 -2.02
C ASN A 168 6.87 -23.88 -3.11
N ALA A 169 5.72 -24.55 -3.03
CA ALA A 169 5.27 -25.49 -4.03
C ALA A 169 4.94 -24.84 -5.40
N SER A 170 4.64 -23.54 -5.38
CA SER A 170 4.40 -22.74 -6.58
C SER A 170 5.63 -21.87 -6.81
N TYR A 171 6.32 -22.01 -7.92
CA TYR A 171 7.51 -21.22 -8.30
C TYR A 171 7.25 -19.70 -8.44
N ASN A 172 6.25 -19.15 -7.75
CA ASN A 172 5.89 -17.75 -7.79
C ASN A 172 6.63 -17.00 -6.67
N TYR A 173 7.30 -15.92 -7.05
CA TYR A 173 7.86 -14.98 -6.09
C TYR A 173 6.71 -14.26 -5.37
N LYS A 174 6.57 -14.54 -4.08
CA LYS A 174 5.61 -13.86 -3.22
C LYS A 174 6.31 -12.74 -2.48
N TRP A 175 5.79 -11.52 -2.62
CA TRP A 175 6.26 -10.40 -1.84
C TRP A 175 5.50 -10.35 -0.54
N VAL A 176 6.25 -10.30 0.57
CA VAL A 176 5.69 -10.27 1.92
C VAL A 176 6.24 -9.11 2.72
N ILE A 177 5.46 -8.68 3.71
CA ILE A 177 5.92 -7.83 4.80
C ILE A 177 5.84 -8.68 6.06
N SER A 178 6.98 -8.99 6.64
CA SER A 178 7.05 -9.82 7.85
C SER A 178 6.83 -8.98 9.09
N LEU A 179 5.91 -9.42 9.93
CA LEU A 179 5.70 -8.93 11.27
C LEU A 179 6.26 -9.96 12.23
N SER A 180 7.11 -9.56 13.16
CA SER A 180 7.65 -10.45 14.16
C SER A 180 7.55 -9.86 15.57
N CYS A 181 7.25 -10.73 16.54
CA CYS A 181 7.22 -10.36 17.95
C CYS A 181 7.66 -11.53 18.85
N ALA A 182 8.22 -11.19 20.02
CA ALA A 182 8.49 -12.17 21.05
C ALA A 182 7.21 -12.62 21.72
N VAL A 183 7.08 -13.91 21.97
CA VAL A 183 5.96 -14.51 22.69
C VAL A 183 6.47 -15.37 23.84
N GLU A 184 5.71 -15.42 24.93
CA GLU A 184 6.03 -16.27 26.09
C GLU A 184 5.33 -17.61 25.94
N LEU A 185 6.11 -18.67 25.78
CA LEU A 185 5.65 -20.04 25.65
C LEU A 185 5.63 -20.68 27.03
N THR A 186 4.46 -21.01 27.54
CA THR A 186 4.31 -21.64 28.84
C THR A 186 4.19 -23.16 28.68
N HIS A 187 5.06 -23.91 29.33
CA HIS A 187 5.03 -25.37 29.39
C HIS A 187 5.03 -25.80 30.83
N GLY A 188 3.84 -26.11 31.38
CA GLY A 188 3.68 -26.38 32.80
C GLY A 188 4.06 -25.19 33.68
N LYS A 189 5.19 -25.28 34.39
CA LYS A 189 5.74 -24.19 35.24
C LYS A 189 6.86 -23.41 34.58
N ASP A 190 7.38 -23.86 33.43
CA ASP A 190 8.48 -23.25 32.75
C ASP A 190 7.96 -22.29 31.65
N THR A 191 8.56 -21.12 31.60
CA THR A 191 8.26 -20.11 30.56
C THR A 191 9.51 -19.94 29.70
N GLN A 192 9.37 -20.16 28.42
CA GLN A 192 10.42 -19.95 27.43
C GLN A 192 10.00 -18.83 26.47
N LEU A 193 10.97 -18.21 25.83
CA LEU A 193 10.69 -17.25 24.77
C LEU A 193 10.58 -17.97 23.43
N GLY A 194 9.63 -17.53 22.63
CA GLY A 194 9.53 -17.88 21.24
C GLY A 194 9.36 -16.64 20.37
N VAL A 195 9.25 -16.83 19.08
CA VAL A 195 9.02 -15.77 18.11
C VAL A 195 7.83 -16.12 17.24
N LEU A 196 6.84 -15.25 17.23
CA LEU A 196 5.75 -15.29 16.27
C LEU A 196 6.13 -14.49 15.04
N LEU A 197 6.04 -15.12 13.87
CA LEU A 197 6.19 -14.50 12.56
C LEU A 197 4.84 -14.53 11.85
N ILE A 198 4.44 -13.40 11.28
CA ILE A 198 3.26 -13.26 10.42
C ILE A 198 3.72 -12.63 9.12
N ASP A 199 3.65 -13.35 8.05
CA ASP A 199 3.96 -12.83 6.72
C ASP A 199 2.70 -12.34 6.02
N LEU A 200 2.69 -11.05 5.71
CA LEU A 200 1.58 -10.35 5.09
C LEU A 200 1.76 -10.34 3.58
N ASN A 201 0.71 -10.62 2.85
CA ASN A 201 0.69 -10.54 1.41
C ASN A 201 0.80 -9.07 0.96
N TYR A 202 1.96 -8.71 0.41
CA TYR A 202 2.19 -7.34 -0.08
C TYR A 202 1.23 -6.92 -1.19
N GLN A 203 0.80 -7.83 -2.05
CA GLN A 203 -0.13 -7.53 -3.15
C GLN A 203 -1.54 -7.19 -2.66
N ALA A 204 -1.93 -7.72 -1.50
CA ALA A 204 -3.21 -7.37 -0.88
C ALA A 204 -3.19 -5.97 -0.23
N LEU A 205 -2.00 -5.37 -0.08
CA LEU A 205 -1.78 -4.05 0.52
C LEU A 205 -1.57 -2.95 -0.54
N SER A 206 -1.38 -3.30 -1.79
CA SER A 206 -1.13 -2.40 -2.92
C SER A 206 -2.40 -2.27 -3.77
#